data_806512e323f16dcd6d51e78cf853812b
#
_entry.id   806512e323f16dcd6d51e78cf853812b
#
_cell.length_a   1.000
_cell.length_b   1.000
_cell.length_c   1.000
_cell.angle_alpha   90.00
_cell.angle_beta   90.00
_cell.angle_gamma   90.00
#
_symmetry.space_group_name_H-M   'P 1'
#
loop_
_entity.id
_entity.type
_entity.pdbx_description
1 polymer ?
#
loop_
_entity_poly.entity_id
_entity_poly.type
_entity_poly.pdbx_seq_one_letter_code
_entity_poly.pdbx_strand_id
1 'polypeptide(L)'
;YDSVTRSVRIPNEEIAGEFAIAVEDQKAWGDVATAIGNSDQFLIAIIKGDTGFICRQLSLVHEEASKLSYNNEIVLASTINLAFYTSFRFYTVFRELDSGKGFADMVYLPKPGCPYPALLIELKYNESTETAIKQIKERRYTGRLTHYMDNLLMVGINYDKETKKHSCIIETNKV
;
A
#
# COMPACT_ATOMS: atom_id res chain seq x y z
N TYR A 1 -7.53 21.98 9.78
CA TYR A 1 -8.52 21.57 8.78
C TYR A 1 -8.44 22.49 7.56
N ASP A 2 -8.29 21.93 6.40
CA ASP A 2 -8.38 22.65 5.13
C ASP A 2 -9.78 22.44 4.55
N SER A 3 -10.57 23.49 4.51
CA SER A 3 -11.97 23.43 4.06
C SER A 3 -12.11 23.25 2.55
N VAL A 4 -11.08 23.59 1.76
CA VAL A 4 -11.09 23.47 0.29
C VAL A 4 -10.85 22.01 -0.11
N THR A 5 -9.84 21.38 0.48
CA THR A 5 -9.49 19.99 0.23
C THR A 5 -10.24 19.01 1.11
N ARG A 6 -11.03 19.49 2.10
CA ARG A 6 -11.69 18.71 3.14
C ARG A 6 -10.74 17.77 3.87
N SER A 7 -9.49 18.20 4.07
CA SER A 7 -8.44 17.41 4.68
C SER A 7 -8.01 17.97 6.03
N VAL A 8 -7.47 17.09 6.85
CA VAL A 8 -6.74 17.43 8.08
C VAL A 8 -5.28 17.06 7.85
N ARG A 9 -4.36 17.94 8.20
CA ARG A 9 -2.94 17.66 8.15
C ARG A 9 -2.27 18.01 9.47
N ILE A 10 -1.21 17.33 9.79
CA ILE A 10 -0.34 17.67 10.90
C ILE A 10 0.42 18.94 10.51
N PRO A 11 0.39 20.01 11.33
CA PRO A 11 0.81 21.35 10.92
C PRO A 11 2.32 21.49 10.69
N ASN A 12 3.15 20.67 11.34
CA ASN A 12 4.60 20.70 11.20
C ASN A 12 5.23 19.33 11.49
N GLU A 13 6.52 19.18 11.17
CA GLU A 13 7.26 17.92 11.34
C GLU A 13 7.48 17.55 12.79
N GLU A 14 7.56 18.52 13.71
CA GLU A 14 7.73 18.29 15.13
C GLU A 14 6.49 17.57 15.70
N ILE A 15 5.30 18.09 15.43
CA ILE A 15 4.05 17.45 15.84
C ILE A 15 3.85 16.12 15.10
N ALA A 16 4.29 16.00 13.84
CA ALA A 16 4.27 14.73 13.12
C ALA A 16 5.17 13.69 13.81
N GLY A 17 6.33 14.11 14.31
CA GLY A 17 7.23 13.27 15.10
C GLY A 17 6.60 12.79 16.40
N GLU A 18 5.97 13.69 17.15
CA GLU A 18 5.25 13.34 18.39
C GLU A 18 4.10 12.36 18.14
N PHE A 19 3.35 12.56 17.06
CA PHE A 19 2.32 11.61 16.66
C PHE A 19 2.90 10.25 16.29
N ALA A 20 4.01 10.20 15.56
CA ALA A 20 4.69 8.95 15.24
C ALA A 20 5.12 8.20 16.51
N ILE A 21 5.76 8.91 17.46
CA ILE A 21 6.15 8.34 18.75
C ILE A 21 4.93 7.84 19.54
N ALA A 22 3.84 8.62 19.58
CA ALA A 22 2.61 8.23 20.27
C ALA A 22 1.97 6.98 19.65
N VAL A 23 2.01 6.84 18.33
CA VAL A 23 1.46 5.68 17.62
C VAL A 23 2.36 4.45 17.73
N GLU A 24 3.70 4.64 17.87
CA GLU A 24 4.65 3.56 18.10
C GLU A 24 4.60 3.00 19.55
N ASP A 25 3.89 3.65 20.47
CA ASP A 25 3.69 3.12 21.82
C ASP A 25 2.82 1.88 21.80
N GLN A 26 3.48 0.71 21.78
CA GLN A 26 2.83 -0.61 21.76
C GLN A 26 1.85 -0.83 22.93
N LYS A 27 2.03 -0.18 24.06
CA LYS A 27 1.12 -0.31 25.21
C LYS A 27 -0.22 0.39 24.97
N ALA A 28 -0.20 1.48 24.20
CA ALA A 28 -1.40 2.24 23.91
C ALA A 28 -2.18 1.72 22.69
N TRP A 29 -1.46 1.19 21.68
CA TRP A 29 -2.02 0.88 20.36
C TRP A 29 -1.85 -0.57 19.92
N GLY A 30 -1.14 -1.41 20.71
CA GLY A 30 -0.99 -2.85 20.45
C GLY A 30 -0.46 -3.15 19.05
N ASP A 31 -1.23 -3.93 18.30
CA ASP A 31 -0.81 -4.47 17.00
C ASP A 31 -0.79 -3.43 15.87
N VAL A 32 -1.58 -2.35 15.99
CA VAL A 32 -1.51 -1.19 15.08
C VAL A 32 -0.13 -0.53 15.16
N ALA A 33 0.41 -0.36 16.38
CA ALA A 33 1.76 0.18 16.56
C ALA A 33 2.83 -0.74 15.97
N THR A 34 2.67 -2.05 16.12
CA THR A 34 3.57 -3.04 15.51
C THR A 34 3.55 -2.97 13.99
N ALA A 35 2.35 -2.86 13.38
CA ALA A 35 2.22 -2.72 11.93
C ALA A 35 2.91 -1.46 11.42
N ILE A 36 2.72 -0.32 12.10
CA ILE A 36 3.35 0.95 11.74
C ILE A 36 4.86 0.89 11.98
N GLY A 37 5.33 0.33 13.08
CA GLY A 37 6.75 0.14 13.38
C GLY A 37 7.48 -0.70 12.33
N ASN A 38 6.80 -1.66 11.71
CA ASN A 38 7.35 -2.49 10.65
C ASN A 38 7.21 -1.90 9.24
N SER A 39 6.57 -0.75 9.08
CA SER A 39 6.21 -0.21 7.76
C SER A 39 7.43 0.20 6.92
N ASP A 40 8.55 0.60 7.51
CA ASP A 40 9.81 0.84 6.79
C ASP A 40 10.33 -0.46 6.16
N GLN A 41 10.29 -1.57 6.90
CA GLN A 41 10.72 -2.88 6.41
C GLN A 41 9.77 -3.38 5.32
N PHE A 42 8.47 -3.07 5.44
CA PHE A 42 7.48 -3.42 4.43
C PHE A 42 7.75 -2.70 3.10
N LEU A 43 8.05 -1.40 3.14
CA LEU A 43 8.46 -0.64 1.95
C LEU A 43 9.71 -1.23 1.30
N ILE A 44 10.74 -1.52 2.08
CA ILE A 44 11.98 -2.11 1.58
C ILE A 44 11.73 -3.51 0.99
N ALA A 45 10.85 -4.30 1.60
CA ALA A 45 10.47 -5.61 1.08
C ALA A 45 9.81 -5.52 -0.30
N ILE A 46 8.91 -4.56 -0.51
CA ILE A 46 8.31 -4.31 -1.84
C ILE A 46 9.40 -3.95 -2.86
N ILE A 47 10.29 -3.03 -2.53
CA ILE A 47 11.36 -2.59 -3.43
C ILE A 47 12.32 -3.73 -3.78
N LYS A 48 12.60 -4.62 -2.82
CA LYS A 48 13.47 -5.80 -3.01
C LYS A 48 12.77 -7.02 -3.60
N GLY A 49 11.45 -7.02 -3.70
CA GLY A 49 10.67 -8.15 -4.17
C GLY A 49 10.55 -9.29 -3.15
N ASP A 50 10.69 -9.02 -1.83
CA ASP A 50 10.51 -10.02 -0.77
C ASP A 50 9.02 -10.26 -0.49
N THR A 51 8.38 -11.01 -1.38
CA THR A 51 6.95 -11.34 -1.29
C THR A 51 6.62 -12.16 -0.05
N GLY A 52 7.57 -12.97 0.43
CA GLY A 52 7.39 -13.77 1.64
C GLY A 52 7.27 -12.90 2.90
N PHE A 53 8.11 -11.88 3.03
CA PHE A 53 7.99 -10.89 4.13
C PHE A 53 6.67 -10.13 4.04
N ILE A 54 6.30 -9.65 2.84
CA ILE A 54 5.06 -8.91 2.59
C ILE A 54 3.85 -9.72 3.05
N CYS A 55 3.73 -10.98 2.60
CA CYS A 55 2.61 -11.85 2.96
C CYS A 55 2.53 -12.09 4.48
N ARG A 56 3.67 -12.33 5.16
CA ARG A 56 3.70 -12.50 6.62
C ARG A 56 3.22 -11.24 7.35
N GLN A 57 3.69 -10.07 6.96
CA GLN A 57 3.30 -8.81 7.59
C GLN A 57 1.81 -8.51 7.37
N LEU A 58 1.30 -8.71 6.16
CA LEU A 58 -0.12 -8.56 5.87
C LEU A 58 -0.98 -9.52 6.70
N SER A 59 -0.53 -10.76 6.89
CA SER A 59 -1.26 -11.73 7.73
C SER A 59 -1.30 -11.31 9.18
N LEU A 60 -0.21 -10.80 9.74
CA LEU A 60 -0.18 -10.29 11.12
C LEU A 60 -1.15 -9.12 11.32
N VAL A 61 -1.12 -8.13 10.43
CA VAL A 61 -2.04 -6.97 10.49
C VAL A 61 -3.49 -7.43 10.29
N HIS A 62 -3.70 -8.44 9.45
CA HIS A 62 -5.02 -9.00 9.18
C HIS A 62 -5.62 -9.74 10.37
N GLU A 63 -4.86 -10.61 11.02
CA GLU A 63 -5.34 -11.37 12.19
C GLU A 63 -5.88 -10.45 13.27
N GLU A 64 -5.29 -9.28 13.44
CA GLU A 64 -5.71 -8.29 14.40
C GLU A 64 -6.94 -7.47 13.93
N ALA A 65 -6.99 -7.11 12.66
CA ALA A 65 -8.13 -6.41 12.09
C ALA A 65 -9.38 -7.32 11.97
N SER A 66 -9.21 -8.63 11.89
CA SER A 66 -10.29 -9.59 11.61
C SER A 66 -11.31 -9.75 12.74
N LYS A 67 -11.03 -9.26 13.93
CA LYS A 67 -12.03 -9.19 15.02
C LYS A 67 -13.21 -8.28 14.68
N LEU A 68 -13.16 -7.49 13.61
CA LEU A 68 -14.13 -6.44 13.27
C LEU A 68 -14.77 -6.56 11.87
N SER A 69 -14.75 -7.71 11.21
CA SER A 69 -15.35 -7.95 9.87
C SER A 69 -14.47 -7.67 8.66
N TYR A 70 -13.73 -8.68 8.26
CA TYR A 70 -12.88 -8.69 7.06
C TYR A 70 -13.61 -9.36 5.90
N ASN A 71 -14.29 -8.60 5.08
CA ASN A 71 -15.15 -9.21 4.05
C ASN A 71 -15.06 -8.57 2.66
N ASN A 72 -14.10 -7.66 2.39
CA ASN A 72 -14.01 -7.03 1.07
C ASN A 72 -12.63 -6.38 0.80
N GLU A 73 -12.42 -5.98 -0.44
CA GLU A 73 -11.23 -5.28 -0.92
C GLU A 73 -10.95 -3.96 -0.17
N ILE A 74 -11.98 -3.29 0.35
CA ILE A 74 -11.84 -2.03 1.09
C ILE A 74 -11.05 -2.25 2.39
N VAL A 75 -11.34 -3.33 3.10
CA VAL A 75 -10.63 -3.66 4.34
C VAL A 75 -9.21 -4.11 4.04
N LEU A 76 -9.01 -4.88 2.97
CA LEU A 76 -7.67 -5.24 2.50
C LEU A 76 -6.85 -4.00 2.16
N ALA A 77 -7.43 -3.03 1.45
CA ALA A 77 -6.78 -1.77 1.15
C ALA A 77 -6.41 -0.96 2.42
N SER A 78 -7.28 -0.98 3.43
CA SER A 78 -7.01 -0.31 4.71
C SER A 78 -5.87 -0.98 5.47
N THR A 79 -5.82 -2.31 5.48
CA THR A 79 -4.72 -3.10 6.05
C THR A 79 -3.39 -2.78 5.38
N ILE A 80 -3.39 -2.69 4.05
CA ILE A 80 -2.19 -2.36 3.29
C ILE A 80 -1.74 -0.92 3.58
N ASN A 81 -2.66 0.04 3.65
CA ASN A 81 -2.32 1.42 4.02
C ASN A 81 -1.65 1.50 5.39
N LEU A 82 -2.11 0.70 6.35
CA LEU A 82 -1.53 0.66 7.68
C LEU A 82 -0.13 0.02 7.66
N ALA A 83 0.00 -1.14 7.01
CA ALA A 83 1.30 -1.82 6.84
C ALA A 83 2.30 -0.96 6.05
N PHE A 84 1.81 -0.04 5.23
CA PHE A 84 2.61 0.81 4.35
C PHE A 84 2.67 2.28 4.80
N TYR A 85 2.42 2.52 6.09
CA TYR A 85 2.30 3.87 6.66
C TYR A 85 3.50 4.77 6.35
N THR A 86 4.71 4.26 6.52
CA THR A 86 5.96 5.03 6.27
C THR A 86 6.09 5.49 4.82
N SER A 87 5.43 4.82 3.87
CA SER A 87 5.46 5.22 2.46
C SER A 87 5.00 6.65 2.24
N PHE A 88 4.13 7.19 3.09
CA PHE A 88 3.68 8.58 3.00
C PHE A 88 4.79 9.62 3.14
N ARG A 89 5.95 9.26 3.70
CA ARG A 89 7.14 10.12 3.70
C ARG A 89 7.72 10.31 2.30
N PHE A 90 7.67 9.25 1.49
CA PHE A 90 8.33 9.16 0.18
C PHE A 90 7.38 9.34 -1.00
N TYR A 91 6.10 9.07 -0.80
CA TYR A 91 5.12 9.00 -1.87
C TYR A 91 3.92 9.91 -1.66
N THR A 92 3.36 10.36 -2.78
CA THR A 92 1.97 10.82 -2.86
C THR A 92 1.12 9.61 -3.27
N VAL A 93 0.12 9.30 -2.46
CA VAL A 93 -0.70 8.09 -2.64
C VAL A 93 -2.05 8.49 -3.22
N PHE A 94 -2.45 7.77 -4.26
CA PHE A 94 -3.76 7.89 -4.88
C PHE A 94 -4.49 6.56 -4.76
N ARG A 95 -5.74 6.60 -4.35
CA ARG A 95 -6.67 5.46 -4.42
C ARG A 95 -7.56 5.65 -5.63
N GLU A 96 -7.89 4.54 -6.31
CA GLU A 96 -8.78 4.56 -7.47
C GLU A 96 -8.32 5.57 -8.55
N LEU A 97 -7.02 5.59 -8.85
CA LEU A 97 -6.49 6.47 -9.89
C LEU A 97 -6.99 6.00 -11.27
N ASP A 98 -7.60 6.93 -12.02
CA ASP A 98 -8.03 6.66 -13.39
C ASP A 98 -6.83 6.24 -14.26
N SER A 99 -6.93 5.07 -14.83
CA SER A 99 -5.91 4.46 -15.69
C SER A 99 -6.34 4.40 -17.17
N GLY A 100 -7.40 5.12 -17.55
CA GLY A 100 -7.92 5.19 -18.92
C GLY A 100 -8.83 4.03 -19.31
N LYS A 101 -8.71 2.84 -18.69
CA LYS A 101 -9.59 1.68 -18.85
C LYS A 101 -10.10 1.14 -17.52
N GLY A 102 -10.29 2.02 -16.53
CA GLY A 102 -10.67 1.69 -15.17
C GLY A 102 -9.74 2.34 -14.14
N PHE A 103 -9.87 1.97 -12.89
CA PHE A 103 -9.12 2.54 -11.79
C PHE A 103 -8.08 1.54 -11.28
N ALA A 104 -6.88 2.03 -10.99
CA ALA A 104 -5.91 1.29 -10.20
C ALA A 104 -6.27 1.42 -8.72
N ASP A 105 -6.20 0.33 -7.96
CA ASP A 105 -6.62 0.35 -6.56
C ASP A 105 -5.77 1.30 -5.73
N MET A 106 -4.44 1.25 -5.89
CA MET A 106 -3.53 2.15 -5.18
C MET A 106 -2.32 2.48 -6.04
N VAL A 107 -1.99 3.76 -6.12
CA VAL A 107 -0.83 4.27 -6.84
C VAL A 107 0.02 5.12 -5.92
N TYR A 108 1.29 4.81 -5.85
CA TYR A 108 2.30 5.51 -5.05
C TYR A 108 3.26 6.22 -6.01
N LEU A 109 3.12 7.53 -6.14
CA LEU A 109 4.01 8.37 -6.95
C LEU A 109 5.11 8.96 -6.07
N PRO A 110 6.40 8.75 -6.43
CA PRO A 110 7.51 9.28 -5.65
C PRO A 110 7.46 10.80 -5.57
N LYS A 111 7.66 11.34 -4.38
CA LYS A 111 7.85 12.77 -4.16
C LYS A 111 9.19 13.24 -4.72
N PRO A 112 9.37 14.54 -4.97
CA PRO A 112 10.67 15.08 -5.38
C PRO A 112 11.80 14.65 -4.43
N GLY A 113 12.87 14.09 -4.99
CA GLY A 113 14.01 13.56 -4.22
C GLY A 113 13.84 12.15 -3.66
N CYS A 114 12.70 11.51 -3.85
CA CYS A 114 12.51 10.10 -3.49
C CYS A 114 13.36 9.19 -4.39
N PRO A 115 14.19 8.29 -3.83
CA PRO A 115 15.05 7.40 -4.62
C PRO A 115 14.37 6.13 -5.09
N TYR A 116 13.11 5.93 -4.75
CA TYR A 116 12.39 4.68 -4.97
C TYR A 116 11.51 4.74 -6.22
N PRO A 117 11.22 3.58 -6.85
CA PRO A 117 10.33 3.49 -8.01
C PRO A 117 8.89 3.90 -7.65
N ALA A 118 8.10 4.25 -8.66
CA ALA A 118 6.65 4.32 -8.51
C ALA A 118 6.08 2.92 -8.25
N LEU A 119 4.98 2.84 -7.49
CA LEU A 119 4.33 1.57 -7.21
C LEU A 119 2.89 1.62 -7.68
N LEU A 120 2.46 0.55 -8.32
CA LEU A 120 1.09 0.31 -8.71
C LEU A 120 0.62 -0.98 -8.05
N ILE A 121 -0.34 -0.88 -7.15
CA ILE A 121 -0.83 -2.01 -6.38
C ILE A 121 -2.26 -2.30 -6.82
N GLU A 122 -2.50 -3.53 -7.22
CA GLU A 122 -3.81 -4.08 -7.51
C GLU A 122 -4.15 -5.14 -6.49
N LEU A 123 -5.36 -5.04 -5.93
CA LEU A 123 -5.84 -5.91 -4.88
C LEU A 123 -6.86 -6.90 -5.45
N LYS A 124 -6.81 -8.11 -4.94
CA LYS A 124 -7.78 -9.16 -5.25
C LYS A 124 -8.24 -9.84 -3.97
N TYR A 125 -9.48 -10.28 -4.00
CA TYR A 125 -10.12 -11.00 -2.91
C TYR A 125 -10.72 -12.29 -3.46
N ASN A 126 -10.25 -13.44 -3.01
CA ASN A 126 -10.62 -14.77 -3.52
C ASN A 126 -10.36 -14.97 -5.03
N GLU A 127 -9.33 -14.34 -5.54
CA GLU A 127 -8.89 -14.51 -6.92
C GLU A 127 -7.42 -14.98 -6.97
N SER A 128 -6.60 -14.39 -7.86
CA SER A 128 -5.18 -14.69 -7.92
C SER A 128 -4.33 -13.43 -8.10
N THR A 129 -3.07 -13.52 -7.72
CA THR A 129 -2.09 -12.46 -7.96
C THR A 129 -1.80 -12.25 -9.44
N GLU A 130 -1.89 -13.31 -10.24
CA GLU A 130 -1.72 -13.28 -11.69
C GLU A 130 -2.82 -12.47 -12.34
N THR A 131 -4.08 -12.62 -11.87
CA THR A 131 -5.21 -11.79 -12.31
C THR A 131 -4.95 -10.31 -12.02
N ALA A 132 -4.41 -9.99 -10.83
CA ALA A 132 -4.05 -8.62 -10.47
C ALA A 132 -3.00 -8.04 -11.44
N ILE A 133 -1.90 -8.74 -11.68
CA ILE A 133 -0.84 -8.29 -12.60
C ILE A 133 -1.34 -8.19 -14.04
N LYS A 134 -2.14 -9.14 -14.48
CA LYS A 134 -2.77 -9.10 -15.82
C LYS A 134 -3.63 -7.84 -15.96
N GLN A 135 -4.44 -7.53 -14.97
CA GLN A 135 -5.28 -6.34 -14.95
C GLN A 135 -4.43 -5.06 -15.02
N ILE A 136 -3.33 -4.99 -14.27
CA ILE A 136 -2.38 -3.87 -14.36
C ILE A 136 -1.85 -3.73 -15.81
N LYS A 137 -1.40 -4.81 -16.43
CA LYS A 137 -0.82 -4.79 -17.78
C LYS A 137 -1.82 -4.43 -18.88
N GLU A 138 -3.09 -4.82 -18.72
CA GLU A 138 -4.15 -4.53 -19.67
C GLU A 138 -4.64 -3.07 -19.61
N ARG A 139 -4.43 -2.40 -18.49
CA ARG A 139 -4.77 -1.00 -18.31
C ARG A 139 -3.75 -0.11 -19.03
N ARG A 140 -4.22 0.82 -19.83
CA ARG A 140 -3.36 1.85 -20.45
C ARG A 140 -3.24 3.02 -19.50
N TYR A 141 -2.12 3.07 -18.77
CA TYR A 141 -1.84 4.20 -17.88
C TYR A 141 -1.50 5.44 -18.68
N THR A 142 -2.36 6.45 -18.59
CA THR A 142 -2.22 7.76 -19.21
C THR A 142 -2.02 8.84 -18.14
N GLY A 143 -1.61 10.02 -18.56
CA GLY A 143 -1.46 11.15 -17.65
C GLY A 143 -0.31 11.00 -16.66
N ARG A 144 -0.59 11.06 -15.37
CA ARG A 144 0.45 11.15 -14.32
C ARG A 144 1.39 9.94 -14.25
N LEU A 145 0.96 8.76 -14.65
CA LEU A 145 1.79 7.55 -14.61
C LEU A 145 2.76 7.43 -15.77
N THR A 146 2.50 8.10 -16.89
CA THR A 146 3.33 8.00 -18.11
C THR A 146 4.80 8.31 -17.82
N HIS A 147 5.08 9.28 -16.94
CA HIS A 147 6.45 9.67 -16.59
C HIS A 147 7.20 8.69 -15.70
N TYR A 148 6.50 7.69 -15.15
CA TYR A 148 7.07 6.71 -14.22
C TYR A 148 7.16 5.30 -14.80
N MET A 149 6.73 5.10 -16.05
CA MET A 149 6.63 3.77 -16.65
C MET A 149 7.96 3.01 -16.69
N ASP A 150 9.07 3.73 -16.88
CA ASP A 150 10.42 3.11 -16.93
C ASP A 150 10.94 2.72 -15.53
N ASN A 151 10.32 3.22 -14.47
CA ASN A 151 10.69 2.95 -13.09
C ASN A 151 9.45 2.66 -12.25
N LEU A 152 8.71 1.64 -12.65
CA LEU A 152 7.45 1.22 -12.05
C LEU A 152 7.51 -0.22 -11.56
N LEU A 153 7.14 -0.45 -10.31
CA LEU A 153 6.83 -1.78 -9.77
C LEU A 153 5.33 -2.02 -9.81
N MET A 154 4.95 -3.13 -10.41
CA MET A 154 3.59 -3.64 -10.41
C MET A 154 3.48 -4.70 -9.31
N VAL A 155 2.54 -4.49 -8.39
CA VAL A 155 2.34 -5.32 -7.20
C VAL A 155 0.93 -5.87 -7.22
N GLY A 156 0.80 -7.19 -7.35
CA GLY A 156 -0.47 -7.90 -7.20
C GLY A 156 -0.56 -8.51 -5.80
N ILE A 157 -1.61 -8.21 -5.07
CA ILE A 157 -1.88 -8.78 -3.75
C ILE A 157 -3.25 -9.43 -3.76
N ASN A 158 -3.33 -10.68 -3.32
CA ASN A 158 -4.59 -11.39 -3.14
C ASN A 158 -4.72 -11.90 -1.70
N TYR A 159 -5.94 -11.86 -1.18
CA TYR A 159 -6.33 -12.55 0.03
C TYR A 159 -7.32 -13.66 -0.28
N ASP A 160 -7.00 -14.86 0.13
CA ASP A 160 -7.84 -16.04 0.03
C ASP A 160 -8.57 -16.27 1.36
N LYS A 161 -9.90 -16.18 1.34
CA LYS A 161 -10.75 -16.29 2.52
C LYS A 161 -10.80 -17.73 3.09
N GLU A 162 -10.68 -18.75 2.24
CA GLU A 162 -10.77 -20.15 2.65
C GLU A 162 -9.51 -20.58 3.37
N THR A 163 -8.35 -20.24 2.80
CA THR A 163 -7.05 -20.56 3.39
C THR A 163 -6.57 -19.54 4.41
N LYS A 164 -7.21 -18.34 4.45
CA LYS A 164 -6.83 -17.18 5.25
C LYS A 164 -5.39 -16.73 5.00
N LYS A 165 -4.94 -16.81 3.76
CA LYS A 165 -3.58 -16.47 3.36
C LYS A 165 -3.54 -15.32 2.39
N HIS A 166 -2.50 -14.51 2.52
CA HIS A 166 -2.12 -13.53 1.52
C HIS A 166 -1.14 -14.16 0.52
N SER A 167 -1.27 -13.75 -0.73
CA SER A 167 -0.28 -13.98 -1.78
C SER A 167 0.11 -12.66 -2.42
N CYS A 168 1.34 -12.57 -2.88
CA CYS A 168 1.89 -11.37 -3.47
C CYS A 168 2.80 -11.72 -4.63
N ILE A 169 2.71 -10.95 -5.70
CA ILE A 169 3.64 -10.99 -6.84
C ILE A 169 4.11 -9.56 -7.15
N ILE A 170 5.38 -9.42 -7.50
CA ILE A 170 5.97 -8.13 -7.86
C ILE A 170 6.69 -8.29 -9.20
N GLU A 171 6.36 -7.41 -10.13
CA GLU A 171 7.01 -7.35 -11.43
C GLU A 171 7.48 -5.92 -11.73
N THR A 172 8.60 -5.81 -12.43
CA THR A 172 9.05 -4.54 -13.01
C THR A 172 8.40 -4.33 -14.36
N ASN A 173 7.98 -3.10 -14.64
CA ASN A 173 7.59 -2.75 -16.01
C ASN A 173 8.86 -2.63 -16.86
N LYS A 174 9.33 -3.78 -17.41
CA LYS A 174 10.38 -3.76 -18.42
C LYS A 174 9.71 -3.63 -19.78
N VAL A 175 9.90 -2.50 -20.41
CA VAL A 175 9.63 -2.32 -21.84
C VAL A 175 10.68 -3.05 -22.64
#